data_48610a776d12fa71ef95c042a0a25b77
#
_entry.id   48610a776d12fa71ef95c042a0a25b77
#
_cell.length_a   1.000
_cell.length_b   1.000
_cell.length_c   1.000
_cell.angle_alpha   90.00
_cell.angle_beta   90.00
_cell.angle_gamma   90.00
#
_symmetry.space_group_name_H-M   'P 1'
#
loop_
_entity.id
_entity.type
_entity.pdbx_description
1 polymer ?
#
loop_
_entity_poly.entity_id
_entity_poly.type
_entity_poly.pdbx_seq_one_letter_code
_entity_poly.pdbx_strand_id
1 'polypeptide(L)'
;ISPHPDIVYNDGPFVSFFDTINHQNRLYDDNGHGTHVAGIIAGNGMMSNKLYEGIAPDCKLHIIKILDKNGEGNIKNVMSGINWLLKNKDKYNIRIVNISVGSVSIKKFDENSPLVRSINTLWEAGLIVVTAAGNNGPADYTIGAPGNSRKIITVGTSDTVFGRFSHDFSGRGPTSNCIKKPDIVAPGLNIISCNNKTTPALYIPRSGTSMSTPI
;
A
#
# COMPACT_ATOMS: atom_id res chain seq x y z
N ILE A 1 -6.06 6.67 7.70
CA ILE A 1 -7.37 6.52 7.05
C ILE A 1 -8.37 7.50 7.64
N SER A 2 -9.36 7.91 6.83
CA SER A 2 -10.56 8.62 7.28
C SER A 2 -11.57 7.68 7.90
N PRO A 3 -12.47 8.15 8.77
CA PRO A 3 -13.55 7.34 9.31
C PRO A 3 -14.62 7.09 8.23
N HIS A 4 -14.31 6.22 7.27
CA HIS A 4 -15.26 5.77 6.24
C HIS A 4 -16.20 4.70 6.83
N PRO A 5 -17.51 4.72 6.53
CA PRO A 5 -18.47 3.77 7.08
C PRO A 5 -18.10 2.30 6.86
N ASP A 6 -17.61 1.95 5.67
CA ASP A 6 -17.23 0.57 5.34
C ASP A 6 -15.99 0.06 6.09
N ILE A 7 -15.24 0.95 6.76
CA ILE A 7 -14.01 0.58 7.45
C ILE A 7 -14.15 0.66 8.98
N VAL A 8 -14.88 1.69 9.48
CA VAL A 8 -14.85 2.05 10.91
C VAL A 8 -16.12 1.69 11.65
N TYR A 9 -17.28 1.66 10.94
CA TYR A 9 -18.59 1.46 11.58
C TYR A 9 -19.12 0.03 11.33
N ASN A 10 -20.07 -0.38 12.17
CA ASN A 10 -20.85 -1.63 12.04
C ASN A 10 -19.96 -2.87 11.85
N ASP A 11 -19.11 -3.14 12.85
CA ASP A 11 -18.15 -4.27 12.82
C ASP A 11 -17.13 -4.22 11.68
N GLY A 12 -16.86 -3.01 11.16
CA GLY A 12 -15.81 -2.80 10.15
C GLY A 12 -14.43 -3.31 10.58
N PRO A 13 -13.52 -3.46 9.63
CA PRO A 13 -12.22 -4.11 9.83
C PRO A 13 -11.24 -3.31 10.71
N PHE A 14 -11.51 -2.05 11.01
CA PHE A 14 -10.59 -1.18 11.74
C PHE A 14 -10.35 -1.63 13.18
N VAL A 15 -9.09 -1.75 13.59
CA VAL A 15 -8.68 -2.11 14.96
C VAL A 15 -7.85 -1.03 15.64
N SER A 16 -6.81 -0.51 14.98
CA SER A 16 -5.92 0.46 15.60
C SER A 16 -5.29 1.41 14.57
N PHE A 17 -4.89 2.58 15.07
CA PHE A 17 -4.25 3.63 14.30
C PHE A 17 -2.97 4.10 15.00
N PHE A 18 -1.88 4.16 14.25
CA PHE A 18 -0.61 4.72 14.69
C PHE A 18 -0.13 5.79 13.72
N ASP A 19 -0.07 7.02 14.19
CA ASP A 19 0.33 8.19 13.40
C ASP A 19 1.79 8.57 13.67
N THR A 20 2.65 8.38 12.68
CA THR A 20 4.07 8.74 12.76
C THR A 20 4.35 10.17 12.30
N ILE A 21 3.35 10.87 11.76
CA ILE A 21 3.47 12.23 11.20
C ILE A 21 3.17 13.29 12.26
N ASN A 22 1.93 13.28 12.76
CA ASN A 22 1.43 14.30 13.69
C ASN A 22 1.14 13.75 15.10
N HIS A 23 1.41 12.44 15.33
CA HIS A 23 1.21 11.75 16.61
C HIS A 23 -0.22 11.89 17.16
N GLN A 24 -1.22 11.93 16.28
CA GLN A 24 -2.62 12.01 16.67
C GLN A 24 -3.20 10.63 16.99
N ASN A 25 -4.10 10.59 17.98
CA ASN A 25 -4.79 9.35 18.36
C ASN A 25 -6.15 9.17 17.67
N ARG A 26 -6.64 10.18 16.97
CA ARG A 26 -7.89 10.11 16.19
C ARG A 26 -7.62 9.79 14.75
N LEU A 27 -8.51 9.02 14.13
CA LEU A 27 -8.46 8.75 12.70
C LEU A 27 -8.60 10.02 11.87
N TYR A 28 -7.72 10.19 10.90
CA TYR A 28 -7.81 11.19 9.85
C TYR A 28 -7.00 10.75 8.64
N ASP A 29 -7.39 11.23 7.48
CA ASP A 29 -6.63 11.07 6.24
C ASP A 29 -6.75 12.36 5.42
N ASP A 30 -5.70 13.12 5.41
CA ASP A 30 -5.58 14.41 4.74
C ASP A 30 -5.16 14.31 3.26
N ASN A 31 -4.83 13.07 2.78
CA ASN A 31 -4.49 12.77 1.40
C ASN A 31 -5.54 11.92 0.68
N GLY A 32 -6.04 10.88 1.34
CA GLY A 32 -7.04 9.94 0.82
C GLY A 32 -6.48 8.64 0.23
N HIS A 33 -5.17 8.55 0.01
CA HIS A 33 -4.54 7.34 -0.52
C HIS A 33 -4.70 6.15 0.43
N GLY A 34 -4.43 6.35 1.72
CA GLY A 34 -4.51 5.27 2.72
C GLY A 34 -5.94 4.76 2.92
N THR A 35 -6.95 5.64 2.88
CA THR A 35 -8.36 5.25 2.98
C THR A 35 -8.78 4.40 1.78
N HIS A 36 -8.35 4.78 0.57
CA HIS A 36 -8.62 4.03 -0.64
C HIS A 36 -8.01 2.63 -0.60
N VAL A 37 -6.73 2.52 -0.24
CA VAL A 37 -6.02 1.23 -0.07
C VAL A 37 -6.70 0.36 0.98
N ALA A 38 -7.07 0.92 2.13
CA ALA A 38 -7.75 0.18 3.19
C ALA A 38 -9.11 -0.38 2.72
N GLY A 39 -9.85 0.40 1.92
CA GLY A 39 -11.10 -0.04 1.30
C GLY A 39 -10.91 -1.22 0.33
N ILE A 40 -9.84 -1.22 -0.48
CA ILE A 40 -9.51 -2.36 -1.37
C ILE A 40 -9.20 -3.61 -0.55
N ILE A 41 -8.44 -3.48 0.54
CA ILE A 41 -8.11 -4.64 1.40
C ILE A 41 -9.37 -5.21 2.03
N ALA A 42 -10.14 -4.38 2.74
CA ALA A 42 -11.09 -4.87 3.72
C ALA A 42 -12.37 -4.03 3.89
N GLY A 43 -12.68 -3.13 2.97
CA GLY A 43 -13.96 -2.42 3.01
C GLY A 43 -15.12 -3.42 3.04
N ASN A 44 -16.05 -3.31 4.00
CA ASN A 44 -17.15 -4.26 4.10
C ASN A 44 -18.26 -4.07 3.05
N GLY A 45 -18.13 -3.04 2.19
CA GLY A 45 -19.06 -2.77 1.08
C GLY A 45 -20.48 -2.41 1.48
N MET A 46 -20.74 -2.14 2.75
CA MET A 46 -22.10 -1.90 3.28
C MET A 46 -22.78 -0.72 2.59
N MET A 47 -22.04 0.37 2.35
CA MET A 47 -22.60 1.58 1.72
C MET A 47 -22.81 1.46 0.22
N SER A 48 -22.32 0.39 -0.40
CA SER A 48 -22.44 0.11 -1.84
C SER A 48 -23.23 -1.16 -2.14
N ASN A 49 -23.95 -1.71 -1.17
CA ASN A 49 -24.63 -3.03 -1.29
C ASN A 49 -23.66 -4.11 -1.80
N LYS A 50 -22.47 -4.15 -1.26
CA LYS A 50 -21.38 -5.09 -1.62
C LYS A 50 -20.75 -4.87 -3.00
N LEU A 51 -21.13 -3.83 -3.73
CA LEU A 51 -20.56 -3.56 -5.08
C LEU A 51 -19.06 -3.23 -5.00
N TYR A 52 -18.62 -2.52 -3.96
CA TYR A 52 -17.23 -2.12 -3.72
C TYR A 52 -16.68 -2.75 -2.43
N GLU A 53 -17.00 -4.02 -2.22
CA GLU A 53 -16.45 -4.79 -1.11
C GLU A 53 -14.96 -5.06 -1.33
N GLY A 54 -14.18 -5.04 -0.26
CA GLY A 54 -12.75 -5.34 -0.29
C GLY A 54 -12.47 -6.83 -0.52
N ILE A 55 -11.21 -7.13 -0.83
CA ILE A 55 -10.78 -8.51 -1.13
C ILE A 55 -10.87 -9.43 0.09
N ALA A 56 -10.64 -8.88 1.28
CA ALA A 56 -10.66 -9.61 2.55
C ALA A 56 -11.48 -8.85 3.61
N PRO A 57 -12.81 -8.73 3.44
CA PRO A 57 -13.65 -7.87 4.29
C PRO A 57 -13.69 -8.32 5.76
N ASP A 58 -13.41 -9.58 6.04
CA ASP A 58 -13.38 -10.13 7.40
C ASP A 58 -12.01 -9.98 8.10
N CYS A 59 -10.99 -9.47 7.41
CA CYS A 59 -9.69 -9.25 8.03
C CYS A 59 -9.73 -8.06 9.01
N LYS A 60 -8.73 -7.99 9.90
CA LYS A 60 -8.57 -6.86 10.82
C LYS A 60 -7.48 -5.93 10.34
N LEU A 61 -7.76 -4.63 10.35
CA LEU A 61 -6.85 -3.59 9.88
C LEU A 61 -6.18 -2.84 11.03
N HIS A 62 -4.86 -2.85 11.03
CA HIS A 62 -4.00 -2.00 11.84
C HIS A 62 -3.36 -0.97 10.91
N ILE A 63 -3.69 0.29 11.12
CA ILE A 63 -3.31 1.37 10.22
C ILE A 63 -2.11 2.13 10.77
N ILE A 64 -1.07 2.26 9.95
CA ILE A 64 0.11 3.06 10.26
C ILE A 64 0.20 4.19 9.24
N LYS A 65 0.00 5.43 9.71
CA LYS A 65 0.13 6.62 8.86
C LYS A 65 1.59 7.05 8.82
N ILE A 66 2.19 6.92 7.63
CA ILE A 66 3.60 7.26 7.35
C ILE A 66 3.74 8.38 6.31
N LEU A 67 2.65 8.82 5.70
CA LEU A 67 2.61 9.89 4.69
C LEU A 67 1.85 11.10 5.22
N ASP A 68 2.30 12.28 4.82
CA ASP A 68 1.63 13.56 5.08
C ASP A 68 0.47 13.86 4.12
N LYS A 69 -0.06 15.07 4.17
CA LYS A 69 -1.14 15.55 3.30
C LYS A 69 -0.79 15.57 1.80
N ASN A 70 0.48 15.67 1.46
CA ASN A 70 0.97 15.68 0.09
C ASN A 70 1.23 14.26 -0.44
N GLY A 71 1.10 13.23 0.42
CA GLY A 71 1.48 11.86 0.10
C GLY A 71 2.99 11.62 0.20
N GLU A 72 3.70 12.48 0.90
CA GLU A 72 5.14 12.37 1.11
C GLU A 72 5.45 11.80 2.49
N GLY A 73 6.47 10.97 2.58
CA GLY A 73 6.96 10.38 3.81
C GLY A 73 8.48 10.37 3.86
N ASN A 74 9.03 10.39 5.06
CA ASN A 74 10.46 10.25 5.26
C ASN A 74 10.82 8.90 5.87
N ILE A 75 12.07 8.52 5.75
CA ILE A 75 12.56 7.23 6.24
C ILE A 75 12.37 7.06 7.76
N LYS A 76 12.43 8.14 8.54
CA LYS A 76 12.25 8.08 10.01
C LYS A 76 10.82 7.64 10.36
N ASN A 77 9.82 8.16 9.62
CA ASN A 77 8.42 7.80 9.80
C ASN A 77 8.18 6.33 9.43
N VAL A 78 8.77 5.86 8.33
CA VAL A 78 8.71 4.45 7.92
C VAL A 78 9.33 3.56 9.00
N MET A 79 10.53 3.89 9.48
CA MET A 79 11.21 3.13 10.55
C MET A 79 10.41 3.11 11.85
N SER A 80 9.76 4.23 12.21
CA SER A 80 8.86 4.28 13.37
C SER A 80 7.69 3.31 13.22
N GLY A 81 7.07 3.27 12.02
CA GLY A 81 6.01 2.32 11.68
C GLY A 81 6.47 0.86 11.76
N ILE A 82 7.64 0.56 11.20
CA ILE A 82 8.24 -0.78 11.26
C ILE A 82 8.49 -1.21 12.71
N ASN A 83 9.05 -0.33 13.53
CA ASN A 83 9.29 -0.60 14.96
C ASN A 83 7.98 -0.87 15.71
N TRP A 84 6.92 -0.13 15.40
CA TRP A 84 5.61 -0.37 15.97
C TRP A 84 5.08 -1.75 15.57
N LEU A 85 5.20 -2.14 14.29
CA LEU A 85 4.79 -3.46 13.79
C LEU A 85 5.53 -4.58 14.52
N LEU A 86 6.85 -4.52 14.57
CA LEU A 86 7.68 -5.55 15.23
C LEU A 86 7.33 -5.73 16.70
N LYS A 87 7.00 -4.64 17.41
CA LYS A 87 6.60 -4.68 18.81
C LYS A 87 5.18 -5.23 19.05
N ASN A 88 4.30 -5.09 18.07
CA ASN A 88 2.87 -5.35 18.24
C ASN A 88 2.35 -6.54 17.42
N LYS A 89 3.15 -7.12 16.51
CA LYS A 89 2.70 -8.19 15.60
C LYS A 89 2.11 -9.40 16.34
N ASP A 90 2.75 -9.83 17.41
CA ASP A 90 2.29 -11.00 18.17
C ASP A 90 1.05 -10.66 19.02
N LYS A 91 1.02 -9.47 19.64
CA LYS A 91 -0.13 -8.99 20.43
C LYS A 91 -1.42 -8.93 19.60
N TYR A 92 -1.32 -8.49 18.34
CA TYR A 92 -2.46 -8.29 17.47
C TYR A 92 -2.59 -9.37 16.39
N ASN A 93 -1.75 -10.40 16.43
CA ASN A 93 -1.70 -11.46 15.41
C ASN A 93 -1.58 -10.90 13.98
N ILE A 94 -0.72 -9.89 13.80
CA ILE A 94 -0.49 -9.31 12.48
C ILE A 94 0.32 -10.32 11.65
N ARG A 95 -0.17 -10.64 10.46
CA ARG A 95 0.43 -11.64 9.56
C ARG A 95 0.91 -11.03 8.25
N ILE A 96 0.23 -10.01 7.76
CA ILE A 96 0.45 -9.41 6.44
C ILE A 96 0.67 -7.92 6.61
N VAL A 97 1.62 -7.36 5.86
CA VAL A 97 1.91 -5.93 5.80
C VAL A 97 1.82 -5.47 4.35
N ASN A 98 0.84 -4.61 4.07
CA ASN A 98 0.69 -3.96 2.78
C ASN A 98 1.41 -2.61 2.78
N ILE A 99 2.34 -2.41 1.83
CA ILE A 99 3.12 -1.18 1.66
C ILE A 99 2.86 -0.62 0.26
N SER A 100 1.73 0.06 0.10
CA SER A 100 1.33 0.69 -1.17
C SER A 100 2.02 2.04 -1.41
N VAL A 101 3.28 2.16 -1.00
CA VAL A 101 4.10 3.36 -1.20
C VAL A 101 5.50 2.96 -1.67
N GLY A 102 6.14 3.83 -2.45
CA GLY A 102 7.48 3.59 -2.94
C GLY A 102 8.21 4.90 -3.21
N SER A 103 9.54 4.84 -3.22
CA SER A 103 10.35 5.98 -3.61
C SER A 103 10.53 6.02 -5.12
N VAL A 104 10.38 7.21 -5.69
CA VAL A 104 10.84 7.51 -7.04
C VAL A 104 12.36 7.71 -6.96
N SER A 105 13.15 6.67 -7.19
CA SER A 105 14.61 6.81 -7.24
C SER A 105 15.12 6.62 -8.66
N ILE A 106 15.64 7.68 -9.26
CA ILE A 106 16.33 7.68 -10.56
C ILE A 106 17.80 7.23 -10.39
N LYS A 107 18.30 7.14 -9.17
CA LYS A 107 19.68 6.72 -8.88
C LYS A 107 19.76 5.20 -8.75
N LYS A 108 20.92 4.63 -9.12
CA LYS A 108 21.26 3.21 -8.88
C LYS A 108 20.76 2.80 -7.50
N PHE A 109 19.74 1.96 -7.51
CA PHE A 109 19.08 1.59 -6.27
C PHE A 109 19.93 0.56 -5.54
N ASP A 110 20.32 0.88 -4.31
CA ASP A 110 21.07 -0.03 -3.46
C ASP A 110 20.10 -0.91 -2.67
N GLU A 111 20.13 -2.21 -2.92
CA GLU A 111 19.41 -3.23 -2.14
C GLU A 111 19.74 -3.16 -0.64
N ASN A 112 20.90 -2.58 -0.32
CA ASN A 112 21.38 -2.33 1.04
C ASN A 112 20.92 -0.98 1.61
N SER A 113 20.07 -0.24 0.91
CA SER A 113 19.56 1.03 1.43
C SER A 113 18.88 0.84 2.80
N PRO A 114 18.94 1.82 3.71
CA PRO A 114 18.30 1.72 5.01
C PRO A 114 16.81 1.36 4.94
N LEU A 115 16.09 1.86 3.93
CA LEU A 115 14.66 1.56 3.71
C LEU A 115 14.45 0.08 3.42
N VAL A 116 15.17 -0.48 2.44
CA VAL A 116 15.03 -1.89 2.05
C VAL A 116 15.42 -2.81 3.19
N ARG A 117 16.53 -2.53 3.87
CA ARG A 117 16.97 -3.31 5.03
C ARG A 117 15.94 -3.32 6.14
N SER A 118 15.36 -2.15 6.48
CA SER A 118 14.34 -2.06 7.52
C SER A 118 13.06 -2.82 7.16
N ILE A 119 12.64 -2.82 5.90
CA ILE A 119 11.47 -3.58 5.48
C ILE A 119 11.76 -5.08 5.43
N ASN A 120 12.97 -5.47 5.06
CA ASN A 120 13.39 -6.86 5.11
C ASN A 120 13.32 -7.46 6.53
N THR A 121 13.50 -6.65 7.58
CA THR A 121 13.34 -7.12 8.96
C THR A 121 11.91 -7.57 9.28
N LEU A 122 10.91 -7.01 8.62
CA LEU A 122 9.52 -7.47 8.77
C LEU A 122 9.34 -8.89 8.22
N TRP A 123 9.92 -9.16 7.04
CA TRP A 123 9.91 -10.49 6.45
C TRP A 123 10.66 -11.51 7.32
N GLU A 124 11.83 -11.13 7.82
CA GLU A 124 12.64 -11.96 8.72
C GLU A 124 11.95 -12.21 10.06
N ALA A 125 11.07 -11.32 10.49
CA ALA A 125 10.22 -11.49 11.66
C ALA A 125 8.97 -12.36 11.42
N GLY A 126 8.84 -12.97 10.23
CA GLY A 126 7.76 -13.89 9.87
C GLY A 126 6.50 -13.22 9.32
N LEU A 127 6.56 -11.93 8.96
CA LEU A 127 5.45 -11.24 8.32
C LEU A 127 5.52 -11.39 6.80
N ILE A 128 4.38 -11.60 6.15
CA ILE A 128 4.26 -11.51 4.70
C ILE A 128 4.22 -10.03 4.33
N VAL A 129 5.18 -9.57 3.54
CA VAL A 129 5.29 -8.16 3.13
C VAL A 129 5.01 -8.05 1.64
N VAL A 130 4.00 -7.24 1.30
CA VAL A 130 3.59 -6.95 -0.08
C VAL A 130 3.79 -5.47 -0.36
N THR A 131 4.37 -5.13 -1.51
CA THR A 131 4.70 -3.75 -1.87
C THR A 131 4.44 -3.45 -3.34
N ALA A 132 4.22 -2.17 -3.64
CA ALA A 132 4.02 -1.68 -5.00
C ALA A 132 5.33 -1.68 -5.81
N ALA A 133 5.24 -2.03 -7.10
CA ALA A 133 6.36 -1.95 -8.04
C ALA A 133 6.80 -0.51 -8.35
N GLY A 134 5.91 0.46 -8.11
CA GLY A 134 6.10 1.86 -8.49
C GLY A 134 5.44 2.19 -9.83
N ASN A 135 5.30 3.49 -10.09
CA ASN A 135 4.57 4.01 -11.26
C ASN A 135 5.50 4.74 -12.25
N ASN A 136 6.75 4.28 -12.37
CA ASN A 136 7.77 4.89 -13.22
C ASN A 136 8.03 4.10 -14.52
N GLY A 137 7.18 3.10 -14.83
CA GLY A 137 7.23 2.37 -16.10
C GLY A 137 6.82 3.24 -17.29
N PRO A 138 6.83 2.68 -18.49
CA PRO A 138 6.99 1.27 -18.83
C PRO A 138 8.45 0.82 -19.08
N ALA A 139 9.43 1.70 -18.95
CA ALA A 139 10.82 1.34 -19.21
C ALA A 139 11.33 0.26 -18.24
N ASP A 140 12.33 -0.50 -18.68
CA ASP A 140 13.05 -1.43 -17.81
C ASP A 140 13.80 -0.69 -16.69
N TYR A 141 14.13 -1.40 -15.62
CA TYR A 141 14.85 -0.87 -14.45
C TYR A 141 14.10 0.23 -13.66
N THR A 142 12.76 0.23 -13.73
CA THR A 142 11.91 1.24 -13.07
C THR A 142 11.22 0.75 -11.79
N ILE A 143 11.57 -0.45 -11.30
CA ILE A 143 11.08 -0.92 -10.01
C ILE A 143 11.55 0.02 -8.90
N GLY A 144 10.59 0.60 -8.17
CA GLY A 144 10.85 1.47 -7.04
C GLY A 144 11.23 0.72 -5.77
N ALA A 145 11.81 1.46 -4.81
CA ALA A 145 12.01 0.91 -3.47
C ALA A 145 10.73 1.05 -2.64
N PRO A 146 10.43 0.04 -1.80
CA PRO A 146 11.24 -1.15 -1.47
C PRO A 146 11.00 -2.35 -2.40
N GLY A 147 10.23 -2.21 -3.48
CA GLY A 147 9.85 -3.28 -4.39
C GLY A 147 11.03 -4.01 -5.08
N ASN A 148 12.21 -3.42 -5.07
CA ASN A 148 13.44 -4.03 -5.59
C ASN A 148 14.08 -5.05 -4.63
N SER A 149 13.56 -5.26 -3.42
CA SER A 149 14.06 -6.28 -2.51
C SER A 149 13.77 -7.70 -3.03
N ARG A 150 14.75 -8.61 -2.84
CA ARG A 150 14.59 -10.04 -3.15
C ARG A 150 13.59 -10.75 -2.24
N LYS A 151 13.41 -10.24 -1.01
CA LYS A 151 12.72 -10.97 0.07
C LYS A 151 11.20 -10.79 0.05
N ILE A 152 10.72 -9.62 -0.38
CA ILE A 152 9.32 -9.25 -0.26
C ILE A 152 8.58 -9.39 -1.59
N ILE A 153 7.27 -9.52 -1.54
CA ILE A 153 6.41 -9.66 -2.72
C ILE A 153 6.19 -8.28 -3.34
N THR A 154 6.53 -8.12 -4.61
CA THR A 154 6.36 -6.88 -5.36
C THR A 154 5.26 -7.03 -6.39
N VAL A 155 4.29 -6.12 -6.37
CA VAL A 155 3.10 -6.17 -7.21
C VAL A 155 3.12 -5.07 -8.26
N GLY A 156 3.02 -5.44 -9.53
CA GLY A 156 2.78 -4.55 -10.65
C GLY A 156 1.30 -4.47 -11.02
N THR A 157 0.94 -3.67 -12.04
CA THR A 157 -0.42 -3.69 -12.58
C THR A 157 -0.52 -4.54 -13.84
N SER A 158 -1.60 -5.34 -13.94
CA SER A 158 -1.91 -6.18 -15.10
C SER A 158 -2.57 -5.42 -16.24
N ASP A 159 -3.23 -4.30 -15.97
CA ASP A 159 -4.04 -3.56 -16.95
C ASP A 159 -3.23 -2.97 -18.09
N THR A 160 -1.93 -2.78 -17.85
CA THR A 160 -0.99 -2.21 -18.82
C THR A 160 -0.35 -3.27 -19.73
N VAL A 161 -0.42 -4.55 -19.38
CA VAL A 161 0.17 -5.66 -20.14
C VAL A 161 -0.63 -5.97 -21.41
N PHE A 162 -1.92 -5.70 -21.43
CA PHE A 162 -2.81 -6.01 -22.55
C PHE A 162 -2.98 -4.88 -23.58
N GLY A 163 -2.17 -3.87 -23.52
CA GLY A 163 -1.69 -3.11 -24.65
C GLY A 163 -2.67 -2.23 -25.42
N ARG A 164 -3.69 -1.61 -24.80
CA ARG A 164 -4.50 -0.57 -25.47
C ARG A 164 -4.51 0.79 -24.78
N PHE A 165 -3.75 0.95 -23.71
CA PHE A 165 -3.79 2.20 -22.94
C PHE A 165 -2.47 2.95 -23.03
N SER A 166 -2.57 4.21 -23.43
CA SER A 166 -1.47 5.17 -23.54
C SER A 166 -0.78 5.49 -22.19
N HIS A 167 -1.11 4.76 -21.13
CA HIS A 167 -0.66 5.01 -19.74
C HIS A 167 -0.15 3.74 -19.08
N ASP A 168 0.82 3.08 -19.69
CA ASP A 168 1.58 2.03 -19.01
C ASP A 168 2.55 2.68 -18.03
N PHE A 169 2.19 2.63 -16.75
CA PHE A 169 2.96 3.25 -15.67
C PHE A 169 3.63 2.24 -14.75
N SER A 170 3.28 0.94 -14.84
CA SER A 170 3.80 -0.05 -13.89
C SER A 170 5.31 -0.16 -13.94
N GLY A 171 5.96 -0.08 -12.80
CA GLY A 171 7.39 -0.34 -12.70
C GLY A 171 7.77 -1.72 -13.25
N ARG A 172 8.85 -1.79 -14.02
CA ARG A 172 9.36 -3.01 -14.67
C ARG A 172 10.80 -3.30 -14.26
N GLY A 173 11.07 -4.59 -14.10
CA GLY A 173 12.40 -5.12 -13.92
C GLY A 173 13.17 -5.30 -15.23
N PRO A 174 14.35 -5.91 -15.13
CA PRO A 174 14.97 -6.35 -13.89
C PRO A 174 15.39 -5.18 -12.99
N THR A 175 15.66 -5.46 -11.71
CA THR A 175 16.29 -4.45 -10.83
C THR A 175 17.76 -4.22 -11.24
N SER A 176 18.39 -3.18 -10.70
CA SER A 176 19.82 -2.92 -10.96
C SER A 176 20.76 -4.09 -10.59
N ASN A 177 20.31 -4.98 -9.72
CA ASN A 177 21.01 -6.20 -9.33
C ASN A 177 20.52 -7.45 -10.11
N CYS A 178 19.91 -7.25 -11.28
CA CYS A 178 19.40 -8.30 -12.16
C CYS A 178 18.37 -9.24 -11.50
N ILE A 179 17.57 -8.75 -10.53
CA ILE A 179 16.48 -9.49 -9.94
C ILE A 179 15.24 -9.30 -10.82
N LYS A 180 14.58 -10.39 -11.15
CA LYS A 180 13.29 -10.35 -11.85
C LYS A 180 12.20 -9.83 -10.90
N LYS A 181 11.59 -8.69 -11.26
CA LYS A 181 10.47 -8.03 -10.58
C LYS A 181 9.55 -7.38 -11.62
N PRO A 182 8.25 -7.13 -11.33
CA PRO A 182 7.53 -7.55 -10.12
C PRO A 182 7.38 -9.07 -10.03
N ASP A 183 7.03 -9.59 -8.84
CA ASP A 183 6.79 -11.02 -8.64
C ASP A 183 5.44 -11.44 -9.20
N ILE A 184 4.43 -10.58 -9.02
CA ILE A 184 3.05 -10.80 -9.48
C ILE A 184 2.47 -9.48 -10.01
N VAL A 185 1.33 -9.58 -10.69
CA VAL A 185 0.53 -8.44 -11.16
C VAL A 185 -0.93 -8.60 -10.76
N ALA A 186 -1.60 -7.47 -10.52
CA ALA A 186 -3.03 -7.40 -10.22
C ALA A 186 -3.65 -6.16 -10.91
N PRO A 187 -4.98 -6.07 -11.05
CA PRO A 187 -5.63 -4.86 -11.58
C PRO A 187 -5.24 -3.61 -10.81
N GLY A 188 -5.00 -2.51 -11.49
CA GLY A 188 -4.55 -1.26 -10.86
C GLY A 188 -5.02 0.00 -11.59
N LEU A 189 -5.86 -0.13 -12.62
CA LEU A 189 -6.41 0.98 -13.38
C LEU A 189 -7.87 1.22 -13.02
N ASN A 190 -8.20 2.48 -12.64
CA ASN A 190 -9.56 2.90 -12.29
C ASN A 190 -10.23 2.02 -11.20
N ILE A 191 -9.45 1.58 -10.25
CA ILE A 191 -9.97 0.80 -9.11
C ILE A 191 -10.83 1.70 -8.24
N ILE A 192 -12.10 1.34 -8.06
CA ILE A 192 -13.06 2.09 -7.25
C ILE A 192 -12.97 1.60 -5.80
N SER A 193 -12.78 2.51 -4.86
CA SER A 193 -12.72 2.21 -3.43
C SER A 193 -13.02 3.42 -2.57
N CYS A 194 -12.95 3.25 -1.24
CA CYS A 194 -13.31 4.23 -0.23
C CYS A 194 -12.60 5.58 -0.41
N ASN A 195 -13.39 6.66 -0.33
CA ASN A 195 -12.89 8.03 -0.35
C ASN A 195 -12.65 8.54 1.09
N ASN A 196 -11.68 9.42 1.26
CA ASN A 196 -11.43 10.08 2.55
C ASN A 196 -12.45 11.21 2.85
N LYS A 197 -13.29 11.57 1.88
CA LYS A 197 -14.37 12.55 2.02
C LYS A 197 -15.70 11.86 1.71
N THR A 198 -16.70 12.13 2.53
CA THR A 198 -18.03 11.55 2.33
C THR A 198 -18.87 12.34 1.32
N THR A 199 -18.44 13.54 0.98
CA THR A 199 -19.07 14.41 -0.02
C THR A 199 -18.02 14.91 -1.01
N PRO A 200 -18.30 14.95 -2.33
CA PRO A 200 -19.56 14.56 -2.96
C PRO A 200 -19.77 13.06 -3.12
N ALA A 201 -18.74 12.21 -2.91
CA ALA A 201 -18.85 10.78 -3.13
C ALA A 201 -18.10 9.96 -2.08
N LEU A 202 -18.70 8.85 -1.63
CA LEU A 202 -18.10 7.88 -0.71
C LEU A 202 -17.01 7.04 -1.36
N TYR A 203 -17.05 6.87 -2.66
CA TYR A 203 -16.10 6.06 -3.43
C TYR A 203 -15.55 6.86 -4.59
N ILE A 204 -14.29 6.63 -4.93
CA ILE A 204 -13.60 7.26 -6.05
C ILE A 204 -12.73 6.24 -6.79
N PRO A 205 -12.54 6.39 -8.11
CA PRO A 205 -11.54 5.62 -8.84
C PRO A 205 -10.13 6.18 -8.59
N ARG A 206 -9.16 5.29 -8.45
CA ARG A 206 -7.74 5.62 -8.47
C ARG A 206 -6.98 4.60 -9.32
N SER A 207 -5.82 5.03 -9.86
CA SER A 207 -4.94 4.16 -10.65
C SER A 207 -3.53 4.20 -10.08
N GLY A 208 -2.85 3.05 -10.13
CA GLY A 208 -1.48 2.89 -9.64
C GLY A 208 -1.20 1.48 -9.16
N THR A 209 0.06 1.10 -9.12
CA THR A 209 0.50 -0.14 -8.48
C THR A 209 0.16 -0.19 -6.99
N SER A 210 -0.08 0.97 -6.37
CA SER A 210 -0.62 1.09 -5.01
C SER A 210 -2.02 0.48 -4.86
N MET A 211 -2.81 0.43 -5.94
CA MET A 211 -4.15 -0.17 -5.97
C MET A 211 -4.09 -1.65 -6.30
N SER A 212 -3.05 -2.10 -7.01
CA SER A 212 -2.79 -3.52 -7.28
C SER A 212 -2.26 -4.27 -6.05
N THR A 213 -1.45 -3.61 -5.24
CA THR A 213 -0.77 -4.22 -4.09
C THR A 213 -1.72 -4.81 -3.05
N PRO A 214 -2.86 -4.19 -2.71
CA PRO A 214 -3.82 -4.70 -1.74
C PRO A 214 -4.74 -5.82 -2.27
N ILE A 215 -4.74 -6.12 -3.57
CA ILE A 215 -5.48 -7.22 -4.20
C ILE A 215 -4.73 -8.54 -4.08
#